data_71a486cb43bd8b62d760469aad346a1e
#
_entry.id   71a486cb43bd8b62d760469aad346a1e
#
_cell.length_a   1.000
_cell.length_b   1.000
_cell.length_c   1.000
_cell.angle_alpha   90.00
_cell.angle_beta   90.00
_cell.angle_gamma   90.00
#
_symmetry.space_group_name_H-M   'P 1'
#
loop_
_entity.id
_entity.type
_entity.pdbx_description
1 polymer ?
#
loop_
_entity_poly.entity_id
_entity_poly.type
_entity_poly.pdbx_seq_one_letter_code
_entity_poly.pdbx_strand_id
1 'polypeptide(L)'
;MPLLVTSVPNLVQGISQQPDNLRYPGQSDEQINAWSTVVEGLVKRPPTEYVKKTENRVDTDNDLFTHFVKRDESNKYVVAVSLNGANVSLGVLNTEDGVRIPVSATATAASYLSGITNPREDLKALTVADYT
;
A
#
# COMPACT_ATOMS: atom_id res chain seq x y z
N MET A 1 20.06 38.82 26.30
CA MET A 1 18.85 38.24 25.66
C MET A 1 18.38 37.10 26.55
N PRO A 2 17.11 37.04 26.95
CA PRO A 2 16.62 35.91 27.69
C PRO A 2 16.61 34.69 26.76
N LEU A 3 17.13 33.56 27.23
CA LEU A 3 17.02 32.28 26.54
C LEU A 3 15.55 31.79 26.61
N LEU A 4 14.90 31.68 25.49
CA LEU A 4 13.58 31.05 25.43
C LEU A 4 13.80 29.52 25.36
N VAL A 5 13.49 28.83 26.43
CA VAL A 5 13.53 27.36 26.47
C VAL A 5 12.14 26.84 26.24
N THR A 6 11.96 26.14 25.13
CA THR A 6 10.70 25.45 24.81
C THR A 6 10.92 23.95 24.96
N SER A 7 10.09 23.30 25.77
CA SER A 7 10.07 21.83 25.86
C SER A 7 9.27 21.24 24.70
N VAL A 8 9.86 20.35 23.95
CA VAL A 8 9.15 19.59 22.92
C VAL A 8 8.53 18.37 23.60
N PRO A 9 7.21 18.24 23.64
CA PRO A 9 6.55 17.08 24.23
C PRO A 9 6.81 15.81 23.40
N ASN A 10 6.63 14.66 24.03
CA ASN A 10 6.71 13.39 23.34
C ASN A 10 5.56 13.26 22.34
N LEU A 11 5.87 13.13 21.04
CA LEU A 11 4.90 13.14 19.94
C LEU A 11 4.26 11.75 19.77
N VAL A 12 3.47 11.32 20.75
CA VAL A 12 2.83 9.99 20.77
C VAL A 12 1.45 9.94 20.11
N GLN A 13 0.83 11.09 19.88
CA GLN A 13 -0.56 11.18 19.44
C GLN A 13 -0.72 11.24 17.91
N GLY A 14 0.38 11.10 17.17
CA GLY A 14 0.35 11.04 15.70
C GLY A 14 0.12 12.38 15.03
N ILE A 15 -0.49 12.34 13.84
CA ILE A 15 -0.73 13.50 12.97
C ILE A 15 -2.15 14.04 13.20
N SER A 16 -2.27 15.36 13.25
CA SER A 16 -3.55 16.06 13.29
C SER A 16 -3.62 17.13 12.20
N GLN A 17 -4.71 17.16 11.47
CA GLN A 17 -5.00 18.21 10.48
C GLN A 17 -5.65 19.47 11.09
N GLN A 18 -5.77 19.53 12.40
CA GLN A 18 -6.30 20.70 13.08
C GLN A 18 -5.34 21.90 12.97
N PRO A 19 -5.86 23.13 12.95
CA PRO A 19 -5.05 24.33 13.05
C PRO A 19 -4.19 24.33 14.33
N ASP A 20 -3.05 24.98 14.30
CA ASP A 20 -2.06 24.98 15.41
C ASP A 20 -2.64 25.37 16.77
N ASN A 21 -3.60 26.29 16.79
CA ASN A 21 -4.27 26.75 18.00
C ASN A 21 -5.24 25.74 18.62
N LEU A 22 -5.61 24.70 17.88
CA LEU A 22 -6.51 23.61 18.33
C LEU A 22 -5.80 22.26 18.46
N ARG A 23 -4.54 22.19 18.03
CA ARG A 23 -3.75 20.96 18.06
C ARG A 23 -3.27 20.67 19.49
N TYR A 24 -3.39 19.42 19.92
CA TYR A 24 -2.84 19.02 21.22
C TYR A 24 -1.30 18.98 21.18
N PRO A 25 -0.61 19.27 22.30
CA PRO A 25 0.85 19.32 22.34
C PRO A 25 1.57 18.03 21.92
N GLY A 26 0.91 16.88 22.03
CA GLY A 26 1.47 15.58 21.63
C GLY A 26 1.23 15.19 20.17
N GLN A 27 0.60 16.07 19.38
CA GLN A 27 0.31 15.86 17.95
C GLN A 27 1.27 16.65 17.08
N SER A 28 1.57 16.11 15.90
CA SER A 28 2.31 16.78 14.82
C SER A 28 1.39 17.11 13.65
N ASP A 29 1.79 18.05 12.81
CA ASP A 29 1.14 18.37 11.53
C ASP A 29 1.58 17.41 10.41
N GLU A 30 2.83 16.96 10.46
CA GLU A 30 3.39 16.06 9.48
C GLU A 30 4.41 15.11 10.13
N GLN A 31 4.49 13.88 9.61
CA GLN A 31 5.50 12.90 9.99
C GLN A 31 6.10 12.26 8.74
N ILE A 32 7.37 12.55 8.47
CA ILE A 32 8.11 12.00 7.33
C ILE A 32 9.11 10.97 7.84
N ASN A 33 9.01 9.73 7.35
CA ASN A 33 9.86 8.60 7.77
C ASN A 33 9.89 8.37 9.29
N ALA A 34 8.81 8.71 9.95
CA ALA A 34 8.64 8.60 11.39
C ALA A 34 7.36 7.82 11.75
N TRP A 35 7.36 7.25 12.94
CA TRP A 35 6.26 6.47 13.50
C TRP A 35 6.07 6.86 14.97
N SER A 36 4.86 7.21 15.35
CA SER A 36 4.52 7.50 16.76
C SER A 36 4.11 6.23 17.47
N THR A 37 4.78 5.91 18.57
CA THR A 37 4.42 4.82 19.48
C THR A 37 4.16 5.34 20.87
N VAL A 38 3.30 4.66 21.62
CA VAL A 38 2.98 5.05 23.02
C VAL A 38 4.17 4.80 23.93
N VAL A 39 5.00 3.81 23.63
CA VAL A 39 6.13 3.38 24.48
C VAL A 39 7.38 4.25 24.24
N GLU A 40 7.72 4.46 22.96
CA GLU A 40 8.99 5.10 22.57
C GLU A 40 8.83 6.55 22.10
N GLY A 41 7.58 7.00 21.90
CA GLY A 41 7.29 8.28 21.29
C GLY A 41 7.46 8.28 19.79
N LEU A 42 8.01 9.34 19.24
CA LEU A 42 8.29 9.45 17.81
C LEU A 42 9.62 8.76 17.48
N VAL A 43 9.55 7.66 16.76
CA VAL A 43 10.72 6.87 16.32
C VAL A 43 10.84 6.88 14.81
N LYS A 44 12.01 6.51 14.31
CA LYS A 44 12.23 6.32 12.88
C LYS A 44 11.40 5.14 12.39
N ARG A 45 10.77 5.30 11.23
CA ARG A 45 10.09 4.22 10.53
C ARG A 45 11.01 3.00 10.36
N PRO A 46 10.53 1.76 10.60
CA PRO A 46 11.32 0.56 10.34
C PRO A 46 11.73 0.47 8.86
N PRO A 47 12.86 -0.17 8.55
CA PRO A 47 13.29 -0.37 7.17
C PRO A 47 12.29 -1.26 6.42
N THR A 48 12.28 -1.12 5.10
CA THR A 48 11.57 -2.05 4.21
C THR A 48 12.52 -3.15 3.79
N GLU A 49 12.01 -4.37 3.69
CA GLU A 49 12.73 -5.51 3.14
C GLU A 49 12.36 -5.69 1.67
N TYR A 50 13.39 -5.92 0.83
CA TYR A 50 13.16 -6.26 -0.57
C TYR A 50 12.82 -7.76 -0.67
N VAL A 51 11.63 -8.08 -1.14
CA VAL A 51 11.21 -9.47 -1.34
C VAL A 51 11.53 -9.91 -2.77
N LYS A 52 10.97 -9.25 -3.77
CA LYS A 52 11.18 -9.61 -5.17
C LYS A 52 10.76 -8.49 -6.13
N LYS A 53 11.43 -8.43 -7.27
CA LYS A 53 10.97 -7.65 -8.42
C LYS A 53 9.92 -8.46 -9.20
N THR A 54 8.77 -7.87 -9.46
CA THR A 54 7.78 -8.49 -10.35
C THR A 54 8.29 -8.52 -11.78
N GLU A 55 8.36 -9.70 -12.36
CA GLU A 55 8.65 -9.88 -13.78
C GLU A 55 7.43 -9.50 -14.60
N ASN A 56 7.62 -8.98 -15.79
CA ASN A 56 6.57 -8.55 -16.75
C ASN A 56 5.87 -7.23 -16.42
N ARG A 57 6.56 -6.28 -15.82
CA ARG A 57 6.08 -4.92 -15.81
C ARG A 57 6.30 -4.29 -17.18
N VAL A 58 5.23 -3.90 -17.87
CA VAL A 58 5.29 -2.94 -18.96
C VAL A 58 5.53 -1.55 -18.35
N ASP A 59 6.48 -0.82 -18.87
CA ASP A 59 7.12 0.34 -18.23
C ASP A 59 6.28 1.64 -18.16
N THR A 60 4.97 1.55 -18.11
CA THR A 60 4.13 2.74 -17.96
C THR A 60 3.45 2.74 -16.59
N ASP A 61 3.64 3.81 -15.84
CA ASP A 61 3.19 3.95 -14.44
C ASP A 61 1.67 3.84 -14.24
N ASN A 62 0.90 3.90 -15.31
CA ASN A 62 -0.56 3.88 -15.28
C ASN A 62 -1.16 2.50 -15.55
N ASP A 63 -0.37 1.53 -16.00
CA ASP A 63 -0.87 0.26 -16.50
C ASP A 63 -0.88 -0.86 -15.45
N LEU A 64 -0.64 -0.55 -14.19
CA LEU A 64 -0.62 -1.53 -13.13
C LEU A 64 -1.63 -1.21 -12.03
N PHE A 65 -2.61 -2.10 -11.87
CA PHE A 65 -3.46 -2.16 -10.70
C PHE A 65 -2.94 -3.22 -9.74
N THR A 66 -2.85 -2.90 -8.46
CA THR A 66 -2.46 -3.86 -7.42
C THR A 66 -3.48 -3.88 -6.30
N HIS A 67 -3.81 -5.08 -5.83
CA HIS A 67 -4.67 -5.28 -4.68
C HIS A 67 -4.03 -6.27 -3.71
N PHE A 68 -4.02 -5.91 -2.43
CA PHE A 68 -3.45 -6.74 -1.37
C PHE A 68 -4.53 -7.59 -0.72
N VAL A 69 -4.33 -8.90 -0.72
CA VAL A 69 -5.22 -9.87 -0.09
C VAL A 69 -4.53 -10.44 1.13
N LYS A 70 -5.08 -10.19 2.31
CA LYS A 70 -4.64 -10.81 3.56
C LYS A 70 -5.74 -11.72 4.06
N ARG A 71 -5.56 -13.02 3.87
CA ARG A 71 -6.48 -14.04 4.38
C ARG A 71 -6.20 -14.34 5.85
N ASP A 72 -4.94 -14.60 6.19
CA ASP A 72 -4.47 -14.87 7.55
C ASP A 72 -2.98 -14.42 7.70
N GLU A 73 -2.34 -14.82 8.78
CA GLU A 73 -0.93 -14.49 9.06
C GLU A 73 0.04 -15.09 8.02
N SER A 74 -0.27 -16.28 7.50
CA SER A 74 0.60 -17.05 6.59
C SER A 74 0.18 -16.92 5.12
N ASN A 75 -1.05 -16.47 4.86
CA ASN A 75 -1.61 -16.41 3.52
C ASN A 75 -1.86 -14.95 3.12
N LYS A 76 -0.84 -14.33 2.55
CA LYS A 76 -0.85 -12.95 2.09
C LYS A 76 -0.44 -12.90 0.62
N TYR A 77 -1.24 -12.24 -0.19
CA TYR A 77 -1.05 -12.20 -1.64
C TYR A 77 -1.17 -10.78 -2.18
N VAL A 78 -0.48 -10.53 -3.28
CA VAL A 78 -0.71 -9.35 -4.12
C VAL A 78 -1.27 -9.82 -5.44
N VAL A 79 -2.46 -9.34 -5.77
CA VAL A 79 -3.05 -9.47 -7.09
C VAL A 79 -2.59 -8.28 -7.92
N ALA A 80 -2.00 -8.54 -9.07
CA ALA A 80 -1.52 -7.54 -10.00
C ALA A 80 -2.22 -7.69 -11.35
N VAL A 81 -2.80 -6.62 -11.84
CA VAL A 81 -3.43 -6.57 -13.18
C VAL A 81 -2.69 -5.53 -13.99
N SER A 82 -2.16 -5.92 -15.14
CA SER A 82 -1.43 -5.05 -16.04
C SER A 82 -1.89 -5.23 -17.48
N LEU A 83 -1.69 -4.20 -18.31
CA LEU A 83 -1.89 -4.29 -19.75
C LEU A 83 -0.57 -4.69 -20.43
N ASN A 84 -0.67 -5.57 -21.40
CA ASN A 84 0.38 -5.89 -22.34
C ASN A 84 -0.19 -5.70 -23.76
N GLY A 85 -0.07 -4.46 -24.26
CA GLY A 85 -0.81 -4.03 -25.43
C GLY A 85 -2.33 -4.07 -25.19
N ALA A 86 -3.07 -4.78 -26.03
CA ALA A 86 -4.52 -4.96 -25.87
C ALA A 86 -4.91 -6.12 -24.91
N ASN A 87 -3.94 -6.84 -24.36
CA ASN A 87 -4.20 -8.00 -23.51
C ASN A 87 -4.02 -7.66 -22.03
N VAL A 88 -4.96 -8.10 -21.21
CA VAL A 88 -4.87 -8.01 -19.76
C VAL A 88 -4.09 -9.18 -19.21
N SER A 89 -3.08 -8.89 -18.42
CA SER A 89 -2.29 -9.90 -17.69
C SER A 89 -2.66 -9.85 -16.22
N LEU A 90 -3.09 -10.98 -15.68
CA LEU A 90 -3.37 -11.17 -14.26
C LEU A 90 -2.25 -11.99 -13.63
N GLY A 91 -1.71 -11.49 -12.53
CA GLY A 91 -0.71 -12.17 -11.74
C GLY A 91 -1.07 -12.17 -10.26
N VAL A 92 -0.81 -13.26 -9.58
CA VAL A 92 -0.91 -13.36 -8.12
C VAL A 92 0.47 -13.76 -7.59
N LEU A 93 0.92 -13.02 -6.57
CA LEU A 93 2.22 -13.20 -5.95
C LEU A 93 2.03 -13.43 -4.45
N ASN A 94 2.71 -14.41 -3.90
CA ASN A 94 2.84 -14.54 -2.46
C ASN A 94 3.76 -13.42 -1.93
N THR A 95 3.38 -12.77 -0.85
CA THR A 95 4.15 -11.64 -0.31
C THR A 95 5.37 -12.06 0.49
N GLU A 96 5.44 -13.30 0.98
CA GLU A 96 6.55 -13.76 1.80
C GLU A 96 7.80 -14.10 0.97
N ASP A 97 7.61 -14.81 -0.14
CA ASP A 97 8.70 -15.31 -0.99
C ASP A 97 8.69 -14.73 -2.41
N GLY A 98 7.64 -13.98 -2.75
CA GLY A 98 7.45 -13.42 -4.09
C GLY A 98 7.18 -14.48 -5.16
N VAL A 99 6.83 -15.69 -4.80
CA VAL A 99 6.52 -16.75 -5.76
C VAL A 99 5.20 -16.46 -6.45
N ARG A 100 5.20 -16.58 -7.78
CA ARG A 100 3.99 -16.41 -8.58
C ARG A 100 3.10 -17.64 -8.46
N ILE A 101 1.84 -17.40 -8.12
CA ILE A 101 0.81 -18.41 -8.02
C ILE A 101 0.15 -18.55 -9.41
N PRO A 102 -0.02 -19.79 -9.91
CA PRO A 102 -0.74 -20.02 -11.16
C PRO A 102 -2.20 -19.54 -11.06
N VAL A 103 -2.62 -18.75 -12.02
CA VAL A 103 -3.99 -18.23 -12.11
C VAL A 103 -4.66 -18.82 -13.34
N SER A 104 -5.86 -19.37 -13.16
CA SER A 104 -6.72 -19.81 -14.26
C SER A 104 -7.87 -18.83 -14.41
N ALA A 105 -7.96 -18.18 -15.55
CA ALA A 105 -9.08 -17.31 -15.89
C ALA A 105 -10.03 -18.03 -16.86
N THR A 106 -11.33 -17.91 -16.61
CA THR A 106 -12.34 -18.38 -17.57
C THR A 106 -12.42 -17.42 -18.77
N ALA A 107 -12.93 -17.90 -19.91
CA ALA A 107 -13.14 -17.05 -21.09
C ALA A 107 -14.03 -15.84 -20.77
N THR A 108 -15.03 -16.02 -19.89
CA THR A 108 -15.91 -14.93 -19.43
C THR A 108 -15.15 -13.87 -18.65
N ALA A 109 -14.25 -14.28 -17.74
CA ALA A 109 -13.41 -13.34 -16.98
C ALA A 109 -12.45 -12.57 -17.89
N ALA A 110 -11.85 -13.24 -18.86
CA ALA A 110 -10.99 -12.61 -19.86
C ALA A 110 -11.77 -11.59 -20.71
N SER A 111 -12.99 -11.92 -21.12
CA SER A 111 -13.87 -11.01 -21.86
C SER A 111 -14.29 -9.79 -21.02
N TYR A 112 -14.56 -9.99 -19.73
CA TYR A 112 -14.88 -8.89 -18.82
C TYR A 112 -13.73 -7.88 -18.69
N LEU A 113 -12.51 -8.38 -18.62
CA LEU A 113 -11.32 -7.55 -18.48
C LEU A 113 -10.85 -6.92 -19.81
N SER A 114 -11.34 -7.37 -20.96
CA SER A 114 -10.87 -6.91 -22.28
C SER A 114 -11.18 -5.43 -22.61
N GLY A 115 -12.12 -4.81 -21.87
CA GLY A 115 -12.49 -3.40 -22.06
C GLY A 115 -11.68 -2.41 -21.22
N ILE A 116 -10.72 -2.89 -20.41
CA ILE A 116 -9.92 -2.05 -19.53
C ILE A 116 -8.85 -1.33 -20.35
N THR A 117 -8.79 -0.02 -20.21
CA THR A 117 -7.79 0.84 -20.84
C THR A 117 -6.76 1.37 -19.86
N ASN A 118 -7.16 1.56 -18.59
CA ASN A 118 -6.29 1.97 -17.51
C ASN A 118 -6.61 1.15 -16.25
N PRO A 119 -5.92 0.04 -16.00
CA PRO A 119 -6.20 -0.83 -14.86
C PRO A 119 -6.24 -0.11 -13.52
N ARG A 120 -5.41 0.90 -13.33
CA ARG A 120 -5.33 1.65 -12.07
C ARG A 120 -6.58 2.48 -11.79
N GLU A 121 -7.20 3.02 -12.82
CA GLU A 121 -8.39 3.88 -12.71
C GLU A 121 -9.68 3.08 -12.85
N ASP A 122 -9.68 2.13 -13.78
CA ASP A 122 -10.88 1.37 -14.17
C ASP A 122 -11.22 0.25 -13.19
N LEU A 123 -10.19 -0.30 -12.48
CA LEU A 123 -10.41 -1.41 -11.56
C LEU A 123 -10.54 -0.95 -10.11
N LYS A 124 -11.47 -1.59 -9.43
CA LYS A 124 -11.59 -1.56 -7.97
C LYS A 124 -11.75 -2.99 -7.48
N ALA A 125 -11.00 -3.37 -6.47
CA ALA A 125 -11.10 -4.69 -5.85
C ALA A 125 -11.42 -4.54 -4.36
N LEU A 126 -12.25 -5.44 -3.86
CA LEU A 126 -12.61 -5.55 -2.46
C LEU A 126 -12.50 -7.02 -2.06
N THR A 127 -11.75 -7.29 -1.02
CA THR A 127 -11.70 -8.63 -0.44
C THR A 127 -12.69 -8.73 0.72
N VAL A 128 -13.59 -9.70 0.65
CA VAL A 128 -14.53 -10.03 1.72
C VAL A 128 -14.35 -11.50 2.08
N ALA A 129 -13.83 -11.76 3.26
CA ALA A 129 -13.43 -13.11 3.70
C ALA A 129 -12.44 -13.74 2.69
N ASP A 130 -12.82 -14.83 2.05
CA ASP A 130 -11.98 -15.56 1.08
C ASP A 130 -12.24 -15.18 -0.38
N TYR A 131 -13.07 -14.15 -0.62
CA TYR A 131 -13.45 -13.71 -1.97
C TYR A 131 -12.89 -12.32 -2.27
N THR A 132 -12.36 -12.16 -3.48
CA THR A 132 -11.86 -10.88 -4.02
C THR A 132 -12.45 -10.60 -5.37
#